data_9d63665214c17d59b4aa593848121aaa
#
_entry.id   9d63665214c17d59b4aa593848121aaa
#
_cell.length_a   1.000
_cell.length_b   1.000
_cell.length_c   1.000
_cell.angle_alpha   90.00
_cell.angle_beta   90.00
_cell.angle_gamma   90.00
#
_symmetry.space_group_name_H-M   'P 1'
#
loop_
_entity.id
_entity.type
_entity.pdbx_description
1 polymer ?
#
loop_
_entity_poly.entity_id
_entity_poly.type
_entity_poly.pdbx_seq_one_letter_code
_entity_poly.pdbx_strand_id
1 'polypeptide(L)'
;MDPQLLQSEMQEHGYVLIRDLVSTAALDELLSQIIIVVSSAGWLLRGSDPRQRLAEPTAACVDDDAAFKAVAQRVFCLESFHRMPHSPSLVRVMEMIAGTELLIHPRSVPRLVFPNAHNFRSTAHQDHQAIAGDAESFTAWMPLHDCPVELGPLQVVDASHRFGLQPTMANSIIPRDSALGQGWTGGAIHAGDVLFFHSMTVHAATPNSSDQLRISLDCRFQNLNRPINPANIIFPGTGSKSWESTYEGWSSSDLQYYWRRLPLRFKPSPAELVRLANEYPSPEWRSRYSRILLQMKRYYPELLDQETTPASESQ
;
A
#
# COMPACT_ATOMS: atom_id res chain seq x y z
N MET A 1 6.59 -24.37 -3.85
CA MET A 1 6.40 -23.46 -5.00
C MET A 1 7.72 -23.34 -5.74
N ASP A 2 7.68 -23.30 -7.06
CA ASP A 2 8.85 -23.13 -7.90
C ASP A 2 9.10 -21.62 -8.15
N PRO A 3 10.27 -21.07 -7.74
CA PRO A 3 10.58 -19.66 -7.95
C PRO A 3 10.61 -19.25 -9.42
N GLN A 4 11.09 -20.12 -10.32
CA GLN A 4 11.16 -19.81 -11.75
C GLN A 4 9.77 -19.66 -12.36
N LEU A 5 8.84 -20.52 -11.95
CA LEU A 5 7.43 -20.40 -12.37
C LEU A 5 6.81 -19.10 -11.88
N LEU A 6 7.00 -18.75 -10.62
CA LEU A 6 6.45 -17.51 -10.05
C LEU A 6 7.00 -16.25 -10.76
N GLN A 7 8.29 -16.24 -11.07
CA GLN A 7 8.92 -15.14 -11.82
C GLN A 7 8.37 -15.06 -13.24
N SER A 8 8.23 -16.22 -13.92
CA SER A 8 7.67 -16.28 -15.26
C SER A 8 6.23 -15.74 -15.30
N GLU A 9 5.37 -16.19 -14.40
CA GLU A 9 3.98 -15.70 -14.26
C GLU A 9 3.94 -14.18 -14.03
N MET A 10 4.76 -13.68 -13.10
CA MET A 10 4.84 -12.24 -12.83
C MET A 10 5.34 -11.45 -14.05
N GLN A 11 6.30 -11.97 -14.80
CA GLN A 11 6.82 -11.35 -16.01
C GLN A 11 5.83 -11.42 -17.18
N GLU A 12 5.08 -12.50 -17.28
CA GLU A 12 4.14 -12.72 -18.37
C GLU A 12 2.82 -11.98 -18.13
N HIS A 13 2.24 -12.13 -16.94
CA HIS A 13 0.90 -11.64 -16.62
C HIS A 13 0.90 -10.36 -15.78
N GLY A 14 1.98 -10.08 -15.05
CA GLY A 14 2.08 -8.95 -14.13
C GLY A 14 1.38 -9.17 -12.79
N TYR A 15 0.88 -10.39 -12.54
CA TYR A 15 0.27 -10.77 -11.28
C TYR A 15 0.35 -12.29 -11.05
N VAL A 16 0.23 -12.69 -9.78
CA VAL A 16 0.13 -14.09 -9.35
C VAL A 16 -0.86 -14.18 -8.19
N LEU A 17 -1.81 -15.11 -8.26
CA LEU A 17 -2.72 -15.40 -7.15
C LEU A 17 -2.29 -16.70 -6.46
N ILE A 18 -1.95 -16.60 -5.17
CA ILE A 18 -1.58 -17.74 -4.33
C ILE A 18 -2.72 -18.02 -3.36
N ARG A 19 -3.25 -19.23 -3.41
CA ARG A 19 -4.31 -19.68 -2.51
C ARG A 19 -3.75 -20.15 -1.17
N ASP A 20 -4.48 -19.92 -0.09
CA ASP A 20 -4.20 -20.40 1.28
C ASP A 20 -2.75 -20.08 1.75
N LEU A 21 -2.22 -18.91 1.39
CA LEU A 21 -0.84 -18.53 1.71
C LEU A 21 -0.69 -18.02 3.15
N VAL A 22 -1.64 -17.23 3.62
CA VAL A 22 -1.61 -16.60 4.94
C VAL A 22 -2.55 -17.36 5.88
N SER A 23 -2.06 -17.67 7.08
CA SER A 23 -2.87 -18.33 8.10
C SER A 23 -4.13 -17.55 8.43
N THR A 24 -5.28 -18.19 8.40
CA THR A 24 -6.57 -17.59 8.79
C THR A 24 -6.55 -17.09 10.23
N ALA A 25 -5.79 -17.73 11.13
CA ALA A 25 -5.64 -17.29 12.52
C ALA A 25 -4.96 -15.91 12.62
N ALA A 26 -3.92 -15.66 11.80
CA ALA A 26 -3.25 -14.35 11.77
C ALA A 26 -4.17 -13.27 11.18
N LEU A 27 -4.95 -13.62 10.16
CA LEU A 27 -5.94 -12.72 9.58
C LEU A 27 -7.05 -12.39 10.59
N ASP A 28 -7.52 -13.39 11.35
CA ASP A 28 -8.60 -13.26 12.34
C ASP A 28 -8.19 -12.35 13.51
N GLU A 29 -6.92 -12.42 13.94
CA GLU A 29 -6.36 -11.51 14.94
C GLU A 29 -6.46 -10.06 14.47
N LEU A 30 -5.92 -9.76 13.27
CA LEU A 30 -5.96 -8.41 12.70
C LEU A 30 -7.39 -7.95 12.43
N LEU A 31 -8.22 -8.80 11.83
CA LEU A 31 -9.63 -8.51 11.54
C LEU A 31 -10.40 -8.16 12.81
N SER A 32 -10.20 -8.92 13.90
CA SER A 32 -10.87 -8.68 15.18
C SER A 32 -10.52 -7.29 15.74
N GLN A 33 -9.25 -6.88 15.66
CA GLN A 33 -8.83 -5.54 16.10
C GLN A 33 -9.40 -4.43 15.20
N ILE A 34 -9.45 -4.64 13.88
CA ILE A 34 -10.08 -3.69 12.95
C ILE A 34 -11.58 -3.58 13.21
N ILE A 35 -12.28 -4.68 13.47
CA ILE A 35 -13.70 -4.70 13.84
C ILE A 35 -13.95 -3.82 15.08
N ILE A 36 -13.11 -3.89 16.11
CA ILE A 36 -13.20 -3.02 17.28
C ILE A 36 -13.08 -1.54 16.86
N VAL A 37 -12.14 -1.22 16.00
CA VAL A 37 -11.93 0.16 15.52
C VAL A 37 -13.15 0.67 14.75
N VAL A 38 -13.65 -0.07 13.76
CA VAL A 38 -14.79 0.37 12.94
C VAL A 38 -16.10 0.36 13.71
N SER A 39 -16.30 -0.59 14.64
CA SER A 39 -17.48 -0.61 15.54
C SER A 39 -17.51 0.62 16.44
N SER A 40 -16.37 0.97 17.06
CA SER A 40 -16.30 2.17 17.92
C SER A 40 -16.45 3.48 17.14
N ALA A 41 -16.26 3.47 15.84
CA ALA A 41 -16.53 4.59 14.93
C ALA A 41 -18.01 4.63 14.47
N GLY A 42 -18.84 3.66 14.85
CA GLY A 42 -20.23 3.57 14.43
C GLY A 42 -20.43 3.12 12.99
N TRP A 43 -19.45 2.44 12.40
CA TRP A 43 -19.49 2.00 10.99
C TRP A 43 -20.25 0.70 10.78
N LEU A 44 -20.50 -0.05 11.86
CA LEU A 44 -21.25 -1.29 11.81
C LEU A 44 -22.66 -1.10 12.36
N LEU A 45 -23.61 -1.82 11.78
CA LEU A 45 -25.03 -1.78 12.12
C LEU A 45 -25.23 -2.12 13.60
N ARG A 46 -25.85 -1.22 14.33
CA ARG A 46 -26.10 -1.38 15.78
C ARG A 46 -27.01 -2.60 16.05
N GLY A 47 -26.60 -3.44 16.96
CA GLY A 47 -27.36 -4.65 17.37
C GLY A 47 -27.08 -5.90 16.53
N SER A 48 -26.30 -5.79 15.45
CA SER A 48 -25.79 -6.95 14.72
C SER A 48 -24.54 -7.53 15.39
N ASP A 49 -24.21 -8.79 15.06
CA ASP A 49 -22.89 -9.32 15.39
C ASP A 49 -21.81 -8.59 14.57
N PRO A 50 -20.84 -7.91 15.21
CA PRO A 50 -19.80 -7.17 14.51
C PRO A 50 -18.97 -8.04 13.54
N ARG A 51 -18.87 -9.34 13.78
CA ARG A 51 -18.17 -10.27 12.88
C ARG A 51 -18.86 -10.43 11.52
N GLN A 52 -20.16 -10.18 11.43
CA GLN A 52 -20.88 -10.12 10.16
C GLN A 52 -20.53 -8.90 9.33
N ARG A 53 -19.94 -7.88 9.94
CA ARG A 53 -19.52 -6.61 9.31
C ARG A 53 -20.64 -5.89 8.56
N LEU A 54 -21.91 -6.08 8.98
CA LEU A 54 -23.00 -5.34 8.39
C LEU A 54 -22.75 -3.85 8.54
N ALA A 55 -22.71 -3.13 7.45
CA ALA A 55 -22.36 -1.71 7.45
C ALA A 55 -23.54 -0.85 7.88
N GLU A 56 -23.27 0.20 8.67
CA GLU A 56 -24.25 1.26 8.98
C GLU A 56 -24.32 2.22 7.78
N PRO A 57 -25.45 2.28 7.05
CA PRO A 57 -25.52 3.06 5.81
C PRO A 57 -25.29 4.56 6.02
N THR A 58 -25.68 5.09 7.19
CA THR A 58 -25.53 6.51 7.54
C THR A 58 -24.10 6.91 7.87
N ALA A 59 -23.22 5.93 8.13
CA ALA A 59 -21.80 6.12 8.38
C ALA A 59 -20.94 6.02 7.11
N ALA A 60 -21.54 5.71 5.94
CA ALA A 60 -20.80 5.51 4.71
C ALA A 60 -19.95 6.74 4.36
N CYS A 61 -18.66 6.52 4.19
CA CYS A 61 -17.67 7.54 3.89
C CYS A 61 -16.56 6.98 2.99
N VAL A 62 -15.75 7.86 2.46
CA VAL A 62 -14.75 7.56 1.43
C VAL A 62 -13.36 8.06 1.83
N ASP A 63 -12.30 7.58 1.18
CA ASP A 63 -10.87 7.82 1.51
C ASP A 63 -10.53 9.32 1.72
N ASP A 64 -11.23 10.21 1.02
CA ASP A 64 -10.99 11.65 1.13
C ASP A 64 -11.68 12.30 2.33
N ASP A 65 -12.66 11.63 2.90
CA ASP A 65 -13.41 12.15 4.05
C ASP A 65 -12.57 12.16 5.32
N ALA A 66 -12.73 13.19 6.12
CA ALA A 66 -12.05 13.31 7.42
C ALA A 66 -12.40 12.15 8.36
N ALA A 67 -13.66 11.70 8.34
CA ALA A 67 -14.12 10.55 9.11
C ALA A 67 -13.41 9.27 8.71
N PHE A 68 -13.27 9.04 7.40
CA PHE A 68 -12.52 7.88 6.89
C PHE A 68 -11.06 7.94 7.32
N LYS A 69 -10.38 9.06 7.06
CA LYS A 69 -8.96 9.25 7.41
C LYS A 69 -8.69 9.02 8.90
N ALA A 70 -9.60 9.44 9.77
CA ALA A 70 -9.48 9.21 11.21
C ALA A 70 -9.53 7.72 11.58
N VAL A 71 -10.46 6.95 10.99
CA VAL A 71 -10.58 5.51 11.24
C VAL A 71 -9.43 4.73 10.61
N ALA A 72 -9.09 5.02 9.35
CA ALA A 72 -7.96 4.41 8.66
C ALA A 72 -6.63 4.64 9.41
N GLN A 73 -6.45 5.83 10.01
CA GLN A 73 -5.26 6.11 10.84
C GLN A 73 -5.24 5.28 12.12
N ARG A 74 -6.40 5.00 12.75
CA ARG A 74 -6.48 4.12 13.92
C ARG A 74 -6.11 2.67 13.55
N VAL A 75 -6.57 2.19 12.39
CA VAL A 75 -6.19 0.88 11.86
C VAL A 75 -4.70 0.85 11.57
N PHE A 76 -4.15 1.90 10.97
CA PHE A 76 -2.72 2.02 10.68
C PHE A 76 -1.86 1.97 11.96
N CYS A 77 -2.35 2.41 13.11
CA CYS A 77 -1.61 2.36 14.38
C CYS A 77 -1.60 0.96 15.04
N LEU A 78 -2.36 -0.02 14.52
CA LEU A 78 -2.36 -1.38 15.08
C LEU A 78 -1.02 -2.08 14.82
N GLU A 79 -0.41 -2.66 15.84
CA GLU A 79 0.83 -3.41 15.71
C GLU A 79 0.66 -4.63 14.79
N SER A 80 -0.46 -5.35 14.89
CA SER A 80 -0.80 -6.50 14.04
C SER A 80 -0.90 -6.12 12.56
N PHE A 81 -1.35 -4.89 12.24
CA PHE A 81 -1.38 -4.36 10.89
C PHE A 81 0.03 -4.26 10.28
N HIS A 82 1.01 -3.81 11.06
CA HIS A 82 2.40 -3.72 10.63
C HIS A 82 3.13 -5.08 10.63
N ARG A 83 2.68 -6.04 11.45
CA ARG A 83 3.22 -7.41 11.43
C ARG A 83 2.83 -8.19 10.18
N MET A 84 1.65 -7.92 9.62
CA MET A 84 1.10 -8.69 8.51
C MET A 84 2.04 -8.76 7.28
N PRO A 85 2.60 -7.64 6.75
CA PRO A 85 3.52 -7.70 5.61
C PRO A 85 4.84 -8.42 5.91
N HIS A 86 5.18 -8.62 7.19
CA HIS A 86 6.36 -9.37 7.65
C HIS A 86 6.08 -10.85 7.92
N SER A 87 4.89 -11.37 7.62
CA SER A 87 4.60 -12.79 7.81
C SER A 87 5.53 -13.65 6.94
N PRO A 88 6.14 -14.72 7.51
CA PRO A 88 7.19 -15.48 6.82
C PRO A 88 6.74 -16.10 5.49
N SER A 89 5.49 -16.55 5.41
CA SER A 89 4.94 -17.11 4.16
C SER A 89 4.84 -16.07 3.06
N LEU A 90 4.38 -14.86 3.39
CA LEU A 90 4.22 -13.75 2.47
C LEU A 90 5.57 -13.26 1.95
N VAL A 91 6.53 -13.04 2.87
CA VAL A 91 7.89 -12.60 2.53
C VAL A 91 8.59 -13.61 1.62
N ARG A 92 8.55 -14.90 1.99
CA ARG A 92 9.17 -15.96 1.18
C ARG A 92 8.65 -16.00 -0.25
N VAL A 93 7.33 -15.91 -0.44
CA VAL A 93 6.74 -15.91 -1.80
C VAL A 93 7.13 -14.67 -2.55
N MET A 94 7.11 -13.50 -1.88
CA MET A 94 7.49 -12.25 -2.53
C MET A 94 8.97 -12.21 -2.92
N GLU A 95 9.87 -12.79 -2.10
CA GLU A 95 11.30 -12.97 -2.46
C GLU A 95 11.49 -13.88 -3.66
N MET A 96 10.70 -14.97 -3.75
CA MET A 96 10.71 -15.84 -4.93
C MET A 96 10.26 -15.09 -6.19
N ILE A 97 9.21 -14.29 -6.10
CA ILE A 97 8.69 -13.48 -7.22
C ILE A 97 9.70 -12.42 -7.63
N ALA A 98 10.24 -11.67 -6.68
CA ALA A 98 11.16 -10.56 -6.94
C ALA A 98 12.59 -11.04 -7.30
N GLY A 99 12.95 -12.26 -6.94
CA GLY A 99 14.29 -12.82 -7.17
C GLY A 99 15.41 -12.11 -6.39
N THR A 100 15.08 -11.41 -5.30
CA THR A 100 16.02 -10.56 -4.57
C THR A 100 15.56 -10.34 -3.11
N GLU A 101 16.49 -9.83 -2.30
CA GLU A 101 16.17 -9.31 -0.96
C GLU A 101 15.20 -8.12 -1.04
N LEU A 102 14.25 -8.09 -0.12
CA LEU A 102 13.15 -7.14 -0.16
C LEU A 102 13.31 -6.00 0.85
N LEU A 103 12.95 -4.81 0.41
CA LEU A 103 12.43 -3.78 1.28
C LEU A 103 10.91 -3.98 1.40
N ILE A 104 10.44 -4.28 2.59
CA ILE A 104 9.02 -4.23 2.96
C ILE A 104 8.71 -2.77 3.26
N HIS A 105 7.73 -2.15 2.57
CA HIS A 105 7.41 -0.75 2.85
C HIS A 105 6.70 -0.62 4.21
N PRO A 106 7.07 0.35 5.06
CA PRO A 106 6.37 0.55 6.33
C PRO A 106 4.96 1.11 6.18
N ARG A 107 4.58 1.52 4.96
CA ARG A 107 3.27 2.06 4.63
C ARG A 107 2.43 1.05 3.85
N SER A 108 1.83 0.11 4.58
CA SER A 108 0.70 -0.67 4.06
C SER A 108 -0.59 0.18 4.05
N VAL A 109 -1.59 -0.21 3.26
CA VAL A 109 -2.84 0.53 3.12
C VAL A 109 -4.02 -0.32 3.58
N PRO A 110 -4.75 0.09 4.64
CA PRO A 110 -6.01 -0.55 4.98
C PRO A 110 -7.08 -0.12 3.99
N ARG A 111 -7.78 -1.08 3.41
CA ARG A 111 -8.90 -0.84 2.49
C ARG A 111 -10.21 -1.18 3.19
N LEU A 112 -10.96 -0.16 3.54
CA LEU A 112 -12.24 -0.26 4.25
C LEU A 112 -13.33 0.24 3.30
N VAL A 113 -14.10 -0.65 2.67
CA VAL A 113 -15.01 -0.28 1.57
C VAL A 113 -16.45 -0.53 1.95
N PHE A 114 -17.20 0.56 2.08
CA PHE A 114 -18.64 0.51 2.36
C PHE A 114 -19.44 -0.05 1.18
N PRO A 115 -20.61 -0.66 1.46
CA PRO A 115 -21.58 -1.03 0.43
C PRO A 115 -22.01 0.18 -0.42
N ASN A 116 -22.23 -0.08 -1.71
CA ASN A 116 -22.81 0.90 -2.64
C ASN A 116 -22.09 2.26 -2.70
N ALA A 117 -20.88 2.34 -2.22
CA ALA A 117 -20.04 3.52 -2.32
C ALA A 117 -19.63 3.74 -3.80
N HIS A 118 -20.59 4.12 -4.66
CA HIS A 118 -20.42 4.22 -6.10
C HIS A 118 -19.35 5.22 -6.54
N ASN A 119 -19.05 6.21 -5.71
CA ASN A 119 -17.95 7.17 -5.91
C ASN A 119 -16.60 6.59 -5.42
N PHE A 120 -16.59 5.37 -4.92
CA PHE A 120 -15.49 4.70 -4.26
C PHE A 120 -15.05 3.42 -4.96
N ARG A 121 -15.17 3.40 -6.25
CA ARG A 121 -14.37 2.45 -7.00
C ARG A 121 -12.91 2.86 -6.83
N SER A 122 -12.06 1.95 -6.36
CA SER A 122 -10.67 2.04 -6.75
C SER A 122 -10.70 2.07 -8.27
N THR A 123 -10.72 3.27 -8.84
CA THR A 123 -10.75 3.46 -10.29
C THR A 123 -9.53 2.77 -10.89
N ALA A 124 -9.61 2.37 -12.14
CA ALA A 124 -8.47 1.74 -12.81
C ALA A 124 -7.22 2.59 -12.65
N HIS A 125 -6.17 2.04 -12.04
CA HIS A 125 -4.93 2.74 -11.74
C HIS A 125 -3.73 1.77 -11.73
N GLN A 126 -2.56 2.34 -11.65
CA GLN A 126 -1.29 1.64 -11.41
C GLN A 126 -0.70 2.17 -10.09
N ASP A 127 -0.30 1.27 -9.21
CA ASP A 127 0.26 1.67 -7.92
C ASP A 127 1.51 2.54 -8.04
N HIS A 128 2.28 2.38 -9.11
CA HIS A 128 3.47 3.19 -9.36
C HIS A 128 3.20 4.70 -9.37
N GLN A 129 2.01 5.14 -9.76
CA GLN A 129 1.62 6.55 -9.76
C GLN A 129 1.64 7.16 -8.35
N ALA A 130 1.26 6.37 -7.35
CA ALA A 130 1.24 6.79 -5.94
C ALA A 130 2.55 6.47 -5.22
N ILE A 131 3.18 5.32 -5.52
CA ILE A 131 4.41 4.85 -4.89
C ILE A 131 5.59 5.68 -5.41
N ALA A 132 5.67 5.89 -6.73
CA ALA A 132 6.84 6.47 -7.40
C ALA A 132 8.16 5.73 -7.04
N GLY A 133 9.31 6.34 -7.28
CA GLY A 133 10.60 5.68 -7.02
C GLY A 133 10.98 4.72 -8.14
N ASP A 134 11.27 3.47 -7.83
CA ASP A 134 11.58 2.44 -8.82
C ASP A 134 10.31 1.70 -9.28
N ALA A 135 10.27 1.32 -10.55
CA ALA A 135 9.13 0.60 -11.11
C ALA A 135 9.04 -0.85 -10.64
N GLU A 136 10.21 -1.46 -10.30
CA GLU A 136 10.31 -2.82 -9.76
C GLU A 136 9.84 -2.87 -8.31
N SER A 137 8.55 -2.61 -8.13
CA SER A 137 7.86 -2.71 -6.85
C SER A 137 6.56 -3.51 -7.04
N PHE A 138 6.13 -4.14 -5.97
CA PHE A 138 5.05 -5.11 -5.97
C PHE A 138 4.07 -4.82 -4.84
N THR A 139 2.82 -5.15 -5.07
CA THR A 139 1.78 -5.13 -4.05
C THR A 139 1.28 -6.55 -3.80
N ALA A 140 1.11 -6.89 -2.53
CA ALA A 140 0.37 -8.05 -2.09
C ALA A 140 -0.96 -7.57 -1.52
N TRP A 141 -2.04 -7.83 -2.24
CA TRP A 141 -3.40 -7.55 -1.79
C TRP A 141 -4.02 -8.80 -1.19
N MET A 142 -4.64 -8.68 -0.02
CA MET A 142 -5.33 -9.77 0.64
C MET A 142 -6.60 -9.28 1.34
N PRO A 143 -7.73 -9.97 1.19
CA PRO A 143 -8.90 -9.74 2.03
C PRO A 143 -8.67 -10.38 3.41
N LEU A 144 -9.16 -9.75 4.47
CA LEU A 144 -9.05 -10.31 5.82
C LEU A 144 -10.20 -11.27 6.17
N HIS A 145 -11.10 -11.51 5.24
CA HIS A 145 -12.24 -12.41 5.30
C HIS A 145 -12.57 -12.87 3.89
N ASP A 146 -13.43 -13.86 3.72
CA ASP A 146 -13.90 -14.24 2.39
C ASP A 146 -14.48 -13.02 1.65
N CYS A 147 -14.06 -12.86 0.41
CA CYS A 147 -14.45 -11.75 -0.45
C CYS A 147 -15.11 -12.32 -1.73
N PRO A 148 -16.39 -12.72 -1.66
CA PRO A 148 -17.15 -13.09 -2.85
C PRO A 148 -17.30 -11.89 -3.79
N VAL A 149 -17.77 -12.14 -5.00
CA VAL A 149 -17.83 -11.11 -6.06
C VAL A 149 -18.66 -9.88 -5.63
N GLU A 150 -19.71 -10.09 -4.85
CA GLU A 150 -20.61 -9.05 -4.35
C GLU A 150 -19.92 -8.08 -3.37
N LEU A 151 -18.86 -8.52 -2.69
CA LEU A 151 -18.08 -7.70 -1.78
C LEU A 151 -17.04 -6.82 -2.50
N GLY A 152 -16.91 -6.95 -3.79
CA GLY A 152 -16.06 -6.08 -4.60
C GLY A 152 -14.56 -6.41 -4.50
N PRO A 153 -14.12 -7.64 -4.82
CA PRO A 153 -12.71 -8.00 -4.85
C PRO A 153 -11.92 -7.19 -5.88
N LEU A 154 -10.60 -7.25 -5.76
CA LEU A 154 -9.70 -6.66 -6.74
C LEU A 154 -9.72 -7.47 -8.05
N GLN A 155 -9.62 -6.75 -9.16
CA GLN A 155 -9.42 -7.29 -10.50
C GLN A 155 -8.22 -6.59 -11.15
N VAL A 156 -7.56 -7.28 -12.07
CA VAL A 156 -6.37 -6.83 -12.78
C VAL A 156 -6.58 -6.91 -14.29
N VAL A 157 -5.83 -6.14 -15.04
CA VAL A 157 -5.74 -6.30 -16.50
C VAL A 157 -4.49 -7.10 -16.82
N ASP A 158 -4.68 -8.26 -17.43
CA ASP A 158 -3.60 -9.18 -17.77
C ASP A 158 -2.52 -8.51 -18.61
N ALA A 159 -1.25 -8.79 -18.31
CA ALA A 159 -0.06 -8.30 -18.98
C ALA A 159 0.04 -6.76 -19.12
N SER A 160 -0.83 -5.98 -18.47
CA SER A 160 -0.89 -4.51 -18.62
C SER A 160 0.37 -3.77 -18.16
N HIS A 161 1.15 -4.36 -17.25
CA HIS A 161 2.43 -3.81 -16.79
C HIS A 161 3.45 -3.63 -17.92
N ARG A 162 3.36 -4.43 -19.00
CA ARG A 162 4.25 -4.36 -20.17
C ARG A 162 4.08 -3.08 -20.99
N PHE A 163 2.95 -2.40 -20.86
CA PHE A 163 2.68 -1.15 -21.56
C PHE A 163 3.22 0.09 -20.84
N GLY A 164 3.95 -0.12 -19.72
CA GLY A 164 4.51 0.96 -18.91
C GLY A 164 3.46 1.81 -18.21
N LEU A 165 3.87 3.00 -17.78
CA LEU A 165 2.98 3.91 -17.07
C LEU A 165 1.92 4.51 -18.00
N GLN A 166 0.66 4.31 -17.65
CA GLN A 166 -0.47 4.81 -18.42
C GLN A 166 -0.84 6.25 -18.02
N PRO A 167 -1.30 7.08 -18.97
CA PRO A 167 -1.79 8.42 -18.66
C PRO A 167 -3.04 8.34 -17.77
N THR A 168 -3.18 9.31 -16.88
CA THR A 168 -4.32 9.42 -15.97
C THR A 168 -5.08 10.73 -16.18
N MET A 169 -6.39 10.69 -15.91
CA MET A 169 -7.25 11.86 -15.76
C MET A 169 -8.03 11.70 -14.46
N ALA A 170 -8.02 12.72 -13.59
CA ALA A 170 -8.70 12.68 -12.29
C ALA A 170 -8.38 11.40 -11.48
N ASN A 171 -7.09 11.02 -11.42
CA ASN A 171 -6.58 9.82 -10.76
C ASN A 171 -7.07 8.47 -11.32
N SER A 172 -7.74 8.46 -12.45
CA SER A 172 -8.13 7.24 -13.17
C SER A 172 -7.31 7.10 -14.44
N ILE A 173 -6.98 5.86 -14.82
CA ILE A 173 -6.30 5.60 -16.10
C ILE A 173 -7.25 5.96 -17.23
N ILE A 174 -6.73 6.75 -18.19
CA ILE A 174 -7.38 6.94 -19.48
C ILE A 174 -7.15 5.64 -20.26
N PRO A 175 -8.21 4.90 -20.66
CA PRO A 175 -8.05 3.72 -21.46
C PRO A 175 -7.31 4.06 -22.76
N ARG A 176 -6.13 3.47 -22.95
CA ARG A 176 -5.60 3.26 -24.29
C ARG A 176 -6.09 1.89 -24.72
N ASP A 177 -6.63 1.77 -25.90
CA ASP A 177 -7.22 0.52 -26.41
C ASP A 177 -6.25 -0.68 -26.28
N SER A 178 -4.95 -0.44 -26.33
CA SER A 178 -3.91 -1.45 -26.19
C SER A 178 -3.72 -1.98 -24.77
N ALA A 179 -3.89 -1.15 -23.72
CA ALA A 179 -3.61 -1.53 -22.35
C ALA A 179 -4.81 -2.19 -21.65
N LEU A 180 -6.04 -1.86 -22.07
CA LEU A 180 -7.26 -2.42 -21.50
C LEU A 180 -7.92 -3.49 -22.40
N GLY A 181 -7.39 -3.69 -23.62
CA GLY A 181 -7.90 -4.65 -24.59
C GLY A 181 -7.72 -6.13 -24.21
N GLN A 182 -6.92 -6.43 -23.19
CA GLN A 182 -6.69 -7.79 -22.72
C GLN A 182 -7.82 -8.33 -21.80
N GLY A 183 -8.74 -7.47 -21.39
CA GLY A 183 -9.81 -7.85 -20.48
C GLY A 183 -9.42 -7.84 -19.00
N TRP A 184 -10.42 -7.78 -18.15
CA TRP A 184 -10.27 -7.82 -16.70
C TRP A 184 -10.32 -9.26 -16.20
N THR A 185 -9.34 -9.62 -15.35
CA THR A 185 -9.29 -10.89 -14.65
C THR A 185 -9.55 -10.67 -13.17
N GLY A 186 -10.49 -11.40 -12.59
CA GLY A 186 -10.88 -11.29 -11.19
C GLY A 186 -11.88 -12.37 -10.83
N GLY A 187 -12.34 -12.36 -9.60
CA GLY A 187 -13.31 -13.33 -9.07
C GLY A 187 -13.30 -13.33 -7.55
N ALA A 188 -14.00 -14.29 -6.93
CA ALA A 188 -13.97 -14.47 -5.49
C ALA A 188 -12.55 -14.79 -4.99
N ILE A 189 -12.16 -14.14 -3.89
CA ILE A 189 -10.88 -14.36 -3.21
C ILE A 189 -11.19 -14.68 -1.75
N HIS A 190 -10.64 -15.79 -1.25
CA HIS A 190 -10.91 -16.26 0.10
C HIS A 190 -9.92 -15.69 1.12
N ALA A 191 -10.31 -15.73 2.39
CA ALA A 191 -9.38 -15.45 3.48
C ALA A 191 -8.18 -16.40 3.44
N GLY A 192 -6.97 -15.83 3.43
CA GLY A 192 -5.73 -16.61 3.26
C GLY A 192 -5.13 -16.55 1.86
N ASP A 193 -5.94 -16.25 0.84
CA ASP A 193 -5.45 -16.01 -0.51
C ASP A 193 -4.73 -14.65 -0.61
N VAL A 194 -3.71 -14.58 -1.45
CA VAL A 194 -2.98 -13.34 -1.71
C VAL A 194 -2.79 -13.12 -3.19
N LEU A 195 -3.23 -11.97 -3.67
CA LEU A 195 -2.98 -11.50 -5.03
C LEU A 195 -1.74 -10.61 -5.04
N PHE A 196 -0.66 -11.11 -5.63
CA PHE A 196 0.57 -10.34 -5.88
C PHE A 196 0.49 -9.70 -7.25
N PHE A 197 0.88 -8.45 -7.38
CA PHE A 197 0.95 -7.79 -8.69
C PHE A 197 2.04 -6.73 -8.76
N HIS A 198 2.54 -6.53 -9.96
CA HIS A 198 3.54 -5.52 -10.27
C HIS A 198 2.96 -4.11 -10.17
N SER A 199 3.73 -3.13 -9.74
CA SER A 199 3.26 -1.75 -9.54
C SER A 199 2.72 -1.09 -10.82
N MET A 200 3.15 -1.58 -11.98
CA MET A 200 2.65 -1.15 -13.30
C MET A 200 1.43 -1.94 -13.78
N THR A 201 0.96 -2.95 -13.06
CA THR A 201 -0.25 -3.69 -13.41
C THR A 201 -1.48 -2.81 -13.19
N VAL A 202 -2.27 -2.64 -14.24
CA VAL A 202 -3.55 -1.92 -14.15
C VAL A 202 -4.52 -2.76 -13.34
N HIS A 203 -5.08 -2.17 -12.30
CA HIS A 203 -6.02 -2.85 -11.43
C HIS A 203 -7.11 -1.92 -10.92
N ALA A 204 -8.20 -2.51 -10.46
CA ALA A 204 -9.34 -1.81 -9.87
C ALA A 204 -10.09 -2.73 -8.91
N ALA A 205 -10.82 -2.18 -7.96
CA ALA A 205 -11.79 -2.95 -7.20
C ALA A 205 -13.14 -2.99 -7.94
N THR A 206 -13.82 -4.13 -7.89
CA THR A 206 -15.22 -4.20 -8.32
C THR A 206 -16.13 -3.52 -7.28
N PRO A 207 -17.35 -3.09 -7.65
CA PRO A 207 -18.27 -2.50 -6.69
C PRO A 207 -18.61 -3.46 -5.54
N ASN A 208 -18.67 -2.94 -4.32
CA ASN A 208 -19.26 -3.67 -3.19
C ASN A 208 -20.79 -3.48 -3.25
N SER A 209 -21.48 -4.51 -3.74
CA SER A 209 -22.96 -4.54 -3.83
C SER A 209 -23.62 -5.31 -2.69
N SER A 210 -22.83 -5.77 -1.71
CA SER A 210 -23.33 -6.43 -0.51
C SER A 210 -23.86 -5.43 0.52
N ASP A 211 -24.22 -5.89 1.69
CA ASP A 211 -24.54 -5.09 2.88
C ASP A 211 -23.38 -5.03 3.91
N GLN A 212 -22.22 -5.61 3.58
CA GLN A 212 -21.10 -5.77 4.48
C GLN A 212 -19.96 -4.79 4.16
N LEU A 213 -19.26 -4.32 5.19
CA LEU A 213 -18.00 -3.60 5.04
C LEU A 213 -16.91 -4.58 4.55
N ARG A 214 -16.31 -4.30 3.38
CA ARG A 214 -15.13 -5.05 2.92
C ARG A 214 -13.89 -4.52 3.61
N ILE A 215 -13.09 -5.43 4.18
CA ILE A 215 -11.83 -5.13 4.85
C ILE A 215 -10.72 -5.92 4.15
N SER A 216 -9.75 -5.21 3.58
CA SER A 216 -8.59 -5.80 2.90
C SER A 216 -7.34 -4.97 3.15
N LEU A 217 -6.18 -5.48 2.77
CA LEU A 217 -4.88 -4.89 3.03
C LEU A 217 -4.02 -4.90 1.76
N ASP A 218 -3.37 -3.77 1.46
CA ASP A 218 -2.29 -3.69 0.48
C ASP A 218 -0.95 -3.60 1.22
N CYS A 219 -0.10 -4.61 1.06
CA CYS A 219 1.29 -4.59 1.50
C CYS A 219 2.18 -4.31 0.30
N ARG A 220 3.21 -3.47 0.46
CA ARG A 220 4.09 -3.06 -0.63
C ARG A 220 5.51 -3.53 -0.39
N PHE A 221 6.13 -4.00 -1.48
CA PHE A 221 7.47 -4.59 -1.49
C PHE A 221 8.26 -4.05 -2.68
N GLN A 222 9.56 -3.95 -2.52
CA GLN A 222 10.46 -3.69 -3.64
C GLN A 222 11.82 -4.33 -3.40
N ASN A 223 12.64 -4.42 -4.43
CA ASN A 223 14.04 -4.80 -4.31
C ASN A 223 14.77 -3.79 -3.39
N LEU A 224 15.41 -4.30 -2.33
CA LEU A 224 16.13 -3.48 -1.34
C LEU A 224 17.23 -2.62 -1.98
N ASN A 225 17.84 -3.11 -3.06
CA ASN A 225 18.93 -2.43 -3.78
C ASN A 225 18.43 -1.37 -4.78
N ARG A 226 17.12 -1.15 -4.90
CA ARG A 226 16.54 -0.12 -5.76
C ARG A 226 16.15 1.13 -4.97
N PRO A 227 16.24 2.31 -5.59
CA PRO A 227 15.90 3.54 -4.89
C PRO A 227 14.41 3.63 -4.56
N ILE A 228 14.11 4.10 -3.35
CA ILE A 228 12.76 4.32 -2.88
C ILE A 228 12.41 5.81 -2.84
N ASN A 229 11.15 6.14 -3.11
CA ASN A 229 10.63 7.46 -2.82
C ASN A 229 10.59 7.68 -1.29
N PRO A 230 11.28 8.69 -0.76
CA PRO A 230 11.34 8.92 0.68
C PRO A 230 9.96 9.08 1.33
N ALA A 231 8.96 9.61 0.61
CA ALA A 231 7.60 9.75 1.13
C ALA A 231 6.95 8.42 1.55
N ASN A 232 7.40 7.28 0.99
CA ASN A 232 6.89 5.96 1.35
C ASN A 232 7.45 5.44 2.68
N ILE A 233 8.48 6.07 3.22
CA ILE A 233 9.17 5.68 4.45
C ILE A 233 8.84 6.65 5.59
N ILE A 234 8.97 7.96 5.31
CA ILE A 234 8.96 8.98 6.36
C ILE A 234 7.58 9.40 6.85
N PHE A 235 6.52 9.15 6.07
CA PHE A 235 5.16 9.51 6.45
C PHE A 235 4.35 8.28 6.86
N PRO A 236 3.90 8.18 8.12
CA PRO A 236 3.01 7.12 8.55
C PRO A 236 1.57 7.35 8.09
N GLY A 237 0.91 6.30 7.61
CA GLY A 237 -0.51 6.29 7.32
C GLY A 237 -0.99 7.43 6.43
N THR A 238 -2.04 8.11 6.86
CA THR A 238 -2.64 9.26 6.15
C THR A 238 -1.86 10.56 6.32
N GLY A 239 -0.71 10.53 7.01
CA GLY A 239 0.21 11.68 7.15
C GLY A 239 -0.15 12.68 8.26
N SER A 240 -1.15 12.42 9.07
CA SER A 240 -1.55 13.28 10.20
C SER A 240 -0.83 12.96 11.51
N LYS A 241 -0.14 11.84 11.58
CA LYS A 241 0.57 11.35 12.77
C LYS A 241 2.07 11.22 12.51
N SER A 242 2.85 11.09 13.58
CA SER A 242 4.27 10.73 13.52
C SER A 242 4.46 9.22 13.70
N TRP A 243 5.64 8.70 13.37
CA TRP A 243 5.97 7.31 13.64
C TRP A 243 5.96 7.01 15.15
N GLU A 244 6.41 7.95 15.99
CA GLU A 244 6.37 7.82 17.45
C GLU A 244 4.94 7.59 17.94
N SER A 245 3.98 8.40 17.47
CA SER A 245 2.57 8.24 17.86
C SER A 245 1.90 7.02 17.20
N THR A 246 2.46 6.50 16.10
CA THR A 246 2.00 5.25 15.48
C THR A 246 2.40 4.06 16.33
N TYR A 247 3.59 4.08 16.91
CA TYR A 247 4.13 3.00 17.74
C TYR A 247 3.69 3.03 19.20
N GLU A 248 2.91 4.06 19.58
CA GLU A 248 2.40 4.17 20.95
C GLU A 248 1.49 2.97 21.30
N GLY A 249 1.81 2.32 22.43
CA GLY A 249 1.07 1.14 22.91
C GLY A 249 1.44 -0.18 22.22
N TRP A 250 2.41 -0.21 21.31
CA TRP A 250 2.90 -1.47 20.77
C TRP A 250 3.60 -2.31 21.83
N SER A 251 3.38 -3.63 21.77
CA SER A 251 3.98 -4.60 22.71
C SER A 251 5.44 -4.93 22.39
N SER A 252 5.88 -4.77 21.14
CA SER A 252 7.24 -5.04 20.67
C SER A 252 7.83 -3.83 19.95
N SER A 253 9.15 -3.66 20.08
CA SER A 253 9.95 -2.69 19.33
C SER A 253 10.57 -3.24 18.04
N ASP A 254 10.39 -4.53 17.73
CA ASP A 254 11.12 -5.22 16.66
C ASP A 254 10.90 -4.57 15.29
N LEU A 255 9.67 -4.15 15.02
CA LEU A 255 9.29 -3.48 13.77
C LEU A 255 9.35 -1.95 13.85
N GLN A 256 9.63 -1.39 15.03
CA GLN A 256 9.77 0.07 15.16
C GLN A 256 11.02 0.53 14.42
N TYR A 257 10.85 1.45 13.48
CA TYR A 257 11.94 2.04 12.69
C TYR A 257 12.88 1.01 12.02
N TYR A 258 12.43 -0.24 11.73
CA TYR A 258 13.26 -1.26 11.09
C TYR A 258 13.89 -0.77 9.79
N TRP A 259 13.17 0.05 9.04
CA TRP A 259 13.59 0.64 7.77
C TRP A 259 14.79 1.61 7.91
N ARG A 260 15.03 2.20 9.08
CA ARG A 260 16.21 3.03 9.33
C ARG A 260 17.51 2.24 9.40
N ARG A 261 17.42 0.94 9.65
CA ARG A 261 18.57 0.03 9.74
C ARG A 261 18.99 -0.53 8.37
N LEU A 262 18.20 -0.26 7.33
CA LEU A 262 18.44 -0.74 5.99
C LEU A 262 19.27 0.26 5.17
N PRO A 263 20.15 -0.20 4.24
CA PRO A 263 20.99 0.65 3.40
C PRO A 263 20.19 1.29 2.25
N LEU A 264 19.17 2.09 2.58
CA LEU A 264 18.25 2.64 1.60
C LEU A 264 18.90 3.72 0.74
N ARG A 265 18.56 3.69 -0.54
CA ARG A 265 18.81 4.77 -1.49
C ARG A 265 17.52 5.48 -1.83
N PHE A 266 17.54 6.81 -1.91
CA PHE A 266 16.34 7.60 -2.13
C PHE A 266 16.30 8.20 -3.53
N LYS A 267 15.09 8.28 -4.11
CA LYS A 267 14.78 9.00 -5.34
C LYS A 267 13.46 9.76 -5.17
N PRO A 268 13.45 11.08 -5.18
CA PRO A 268 14.64 11.95 -5.32
C PRO A 268 15.64 11.80 -4.18
N SER A 269 16.93 12.01 -4.49
CA SER A 269 18.01 12.05 -3.49
C SER A 269 17.84 13.25 -2.54
N PRO A 270 18.52 13.28 -1.39
CA PRO A 270 18.49 14.45 -0.51
C PRO A 270 18.87 15.76 -1.20
N ALA A 271 19.91 15.79 -2.04
CA ALA A 271 20.30 16.98 -2.82
C ALA A 271 19.21 17.39 -3.81
N GLU A 272 18.65 16.42 -4.54
CA GLU A 272 17.53 16.71 -5.44
C GLU A 272 16.31 17.25 -4.68
N LEU A 273 16.03 16.75 -3.47
CA LEU A 273 14.93 17.25 -2.63
C LEU A 273 15.15 18.70 -2.24
N VAL A 274 16.39 19.10 -1.87
CA VAL A 274 16.72 20.49 -1.57
C VAL A 274 16.44 21.38 -2.78
N ARG A 275 16.90 20.96 -3.97
CA ARG A 275 16.65 21.70 -5.21
C ARG A 275 15.15 21.79 -5.53
N LEU A 276 14.44 20.67 -5.47
CA LEU A 276 13.01 20.61 -5.76
C LEU A 276 12.18 21.46 -4.78
N ALA A 277 12.56 21.49 -3.50
CA ALA A 277 11.88 22.29 -2.49
C ALA A 277 12.03 23.81 -2.75
N ASN A 278 13.11 24.23 -3.40
CA ASN A 278 13.39 25.65 -3.67
C ASN A 278 12.94 26.09 -5.08
N GLU A 279 13.13 25.24 -6.09
CA GLU A 279 13.11 25.62 -7.50
C GLU A 279 11.95 25.03 -8.31
N TYR A 280 11.18 24.07 -7.76
CA TYR A 280 10.11 23.44 -8.54
C TYR A 280 9.07 24.49 -9.00
N PRO A 281 8.60 24.49 -10.25
CA PRO A 281 7.74 25.52 -10.78
C PRO A 281 6.44 25.73 -9.99
N SER A 282 5.79 24.64 -9.56
CA SER A 282 4.54 24.71 -8.78
C SER A 282 4.81 24.98 -7.29
N PRO A 283 4.20 26.01 -6.69
CA PRO A 283 4.32 26.29 -5.25
C PRO A 283 3.81 25.14 -4.37
N GLU A 284 2.76 24.43 -4.81
CA GLU A 284 2.19 23.29 -4.11
C GLU A 284 3.21 22.14 -4.01
N TRP A 285 3.88 21.84 -5.12
CA TRP A 285 4.92 20.81 -5.16
C TRP A 285 6.16 21.23 -4.37
N ARG A 286 6.57 22.52 -4.39
CA ARG A 286 7.65 23.01 -3.51
C ARG A 286 7.31 22.77 -2.04
N SER A 287 6.09 23.09 -1.63
CA SER A 287 5.62 22.81 -0.26
C SER A 287 5.65 21.32 0.08
N ARG A 288 5.27 20.46 -0.85
CA ARG A 288 5.36 19.00 -0.68
C ARG A 288 6.81 18.54 -0.51
N TYR A 289 7.73 18.98 -1.36
CA TYR A 289 9.15 18.64 -1.25
C TYR A 289 9.78 19.19 0.03
N SER A 290 9.42 20.37 0.46
CA SER A 290 9.88 20.96 1.74
C SER A 290 9.44 20.11 2.94
N ARG A 291 8.21 19.60 2.94
CA ARG A 291 7.73 18.68 3.98
C ARG A 291 8.48 17.35 3.96
N ILE A 292 8.75 16.80 2.78
CA ILE A 292 9.57 15.57 2.64
C ILE A 292 10.97 15.84 3.21
N LEU A 293 11.61 16.93 2.83
CA LEU A 293 12.95 17.31 3.30
C LEU A 293 12.99 17.48 4.83
N LEU A 294 11.98 18.12 5.42
CA LEU A 294 11.87 18.27 6.87
C LEU A 294 11.83 16.90 7.59
N GLN A 295 11.04 15.96 7.08
CA GLN A 295 10.98 14.62 7.66
C GLN A 295 12.25 13.80 7.39
N MET A 296 12.91 13.99 6.24
CA MET A 296 14.21 13.38 5.97
C MET A 296 15.26 13.85 6.98
N LYS A 297 15.28 15.14 7.32
CA LYS A 297 16.15 15.69 8.39
C LYS A 297 15.88 15.02 9.75
N ARG A 298 14.64 14.67 10.03
CA ARG A 298 14.28 14.00 11.29
C ARG A 298 14.75 12.56 11.36
N TYR A 299 14.57 11.79 10.28
CA TYR A 299 14.80 10.35 10.29
C TYR A 299 16.13 9.91 9.68
N TYR A 300 16.75 10.74 8.84
CA TYR A 300 18.01 10.50 8.15
C TYR A 300 18.90 11.76 8.12
N PRO A 301 19.22 12.35 9.30
CA PRO A 301 20.02 13.58 9.36
C PRO A 301 21.38 13.40 8.70
N GLU A 302 21.99 12.22 8.86
CA GLU A 302 23.32 11.88 8.32
C GLU A 302 23.43 11.98 6.80
N LEU A 303 22.34 11.79 6.06
CA LEU A 303 22.33 11.88 4.60
C LEU A 303 22.30 13.33 4.09
N LEU A 304 21.95 14.28 4.95
CA LEU A 304 21.88 15.69 4.61
C LEU A 304 23.14 16.45 5.04
N ASP A 305 23.81 15.97 6.10
CA ASP A 305 25.05 16.59 6.60
C ASP A 305 26.25 16.27 5.69
N GLN A 306 26.28 15.12 5.02
CA GLN A 306 27.37 14.74 4.10
C GLN A 306 27.43 15.61 2.83
N GLU A 307 26.34 16.24 2.43
CA GLU A 307 26.27 17.08 1.23
C GLU A 307 26.66 18.56 1.49
N THR A 308 26.80 18.95 2.75
CA THR A 308 27.24 20.31 3.13
C THR A 308 28.76 20.45 3.29
N THR A 309 29.50 19.33 3.21
CA THR A 309 30.96 19.37 3.25
C THR A 309 31.49 19.45 1.82
N PRO A 310 32.04 20.59 1.36
CA PRO A 310 32.68 20.66 0.05
C PRO A 310 33.80 19.62 0.00
N ALA A 311 33.88 18.89 -1.10
CA ALA A 311 34.99 18.01 -1.36
C ALA A 311 36.29 18.79 -1.18
N SER A 312 37.05 18.47 -0.12
CA SER A 312 38.38 19.05 0.04
C SER A 312 39.17 18.65 -1.19
N GLU A 313 39.52 19.64 -2.00
CA GLU A 313 40.47 19.52 -3.10
C GLU A 313 41.72 18.85 -2.53
N SER A 314 41.89 17.59 -2.85
CA SER A 314 43.17 16.89 -2.68
C SER A 314 44.07 17.35 -3.81
N GLN A 315 44.98 18.23 -3.45
CA GLN A 315 46.16 18.58 -4.27
C GLN A 315 47.04 17.34 -4.54
#